data_84361439180eeb993b3373b9de6022e8
#
_entry.id   84361439180eeb993b3373b9de6022e8
#
_cell.length_a   1.000
_cell.length_b   1.000
_cell.length_c   1.000
_cell.angle_alpha   90.00
_cell.angle_beta   90.00
_cell.angle_gamma   90.00
#
_symmetry.space_group_name_H-M   'P 1'
#
loop_
_entity.id
_entity.type
_entity.pdbx_description
1 polymer ?
#
loop_
_entity_poly.entity_id
_entity_poly.type
_entity_poly.pdbx_seq_one_letter_code
_entity_poly.pdbx_strand_id
1 'polypeptide(L)'
;MKRNLIGLLLGSLVAAHTMGAATCGGHGDHGTMLVSTDWLGQHLTNKNLVILAIGQPADYKEHIPGAISLTLDQVSTPMEMGKLMLELPPIDQLHETLSKVGITNDSRIVLYLSNNGVQSMTRVYLTLDAVGLGPRTSILDGGMKSWKSEKRPVTTEVAAVKPGKLDLCMQNDVIATMDYVKSNIRHPGVTILDARAEQFYTGQTAGKTHDGQDQRKGHIPGAANLRFSSLFDDQGKFNSVEKLKTQFAEAGVKPGDKVVSYCHIGQQATVVYFAARYLGYDARMYDGSWDEWSAHPELPVEVSTK
;
A
#
# COMPACT_ATOMS: atom_id res chain seq x y z
N MET A 1 3.52 50.34 -65.26
CA MET A 1 4.00 50.40 -63.87
C MET A 1 3.17 49.42 -63.05
N LYS A 2 3.68 48.26 -62.78
CA LYS A 2 3.02 47.21 -61.91
C LYS A 2 3.95 46.99 -60.74
N ARG A 3 3.45 47.34 -59.50
CA ARG A 3 4.17 47.10 -58.23
C ARG A 3 3.78 45.73 -57.71
N ASN A 4 4.75 44.84 -57.60
CA ASN A 4 4.59 43.56 -56.91
C ASN A 4 4.80 43.80 -55.41
N LEU A 5 3.78 43.45 -54.59
CA LEU A 5 3.90 43.28 -53.12
C LEU A 5 4.29 41.85 -52.84
N ILE A 6 5.46 41.66 -52.23
CA ILE A 6 5.91 40.39 -51.66
C ILE A 6 5.44 40.36 -50.18
N GLY A 7 4.47 39.50 -49.88
CA GLY A 7 4.05 39.23 -48.51
C GLY A 7 4.99 38.26 -47.83
N LEU A 8 5.66 38.70 -46.75
CA LEU A 8 6.41 37.83 -45.86
C LEU A 8 5.43 37.12 -44.91
N LEU A 9 5.31 35.79 -45.04
CA LEU A 9 4.67 34.94 -44.03
C LEU A 9 5.70 34.56 -42.95
N LEU A 10 5.56 35.18 -41.77
CA LEU A 10 6.23 34.70 -40.55
C LEU A 10 5.52 33.44 -40.05
N GLY A 11 6.12 32.28 -40.27
CA GLY A 11 5.70 31.04 -39.64
C GLY A 11 6.17 30.97 -38.19
N SER A 12 5.24 31.11 -37.24
CA SER A 12 5.50 30.85 -35.82
C SER A 12 5.70 29.35 -35.61
N LEU A 13 6.92 28.89 -35.36
CA LEU A 13 7.20 27.55 -34.87
C LEU A 13 6.74 27.45 -33.41
N VAL A 14 5.61 26.83 -33.19
CA VAL A 14 5.19 26.40 -31.85
C VAL A 14 6.02 25.14 -31.53
N ALA A 15 7.04 25.31 -30.71
CA ALA A 15 7.76 24.16 -30.13
C ALA A 15 6.82 23.40 -29.18
N ALA A 16 6.27 22.28 -29.63
CA ALA A 16 5.57 21.34 -28.78
C ALA A 16 6.61 20.74 -27.81
N HIS A 17 6.60 21.20 -26.56
CA HIS A 17 7.29 20.53 -25.49
C HIS A 17 6.54 19.21 -25.23
N THR A 18 7.04 18.12 -25.79
CA THR A 18 6.66 16.79 -25.35
C THR A 18 7.18 16.63 -23.92
N MET A 19 6.29 16.81 -22.93
CA MET A 19 6.55 16.30 -21.58
C MET A 19 6.79 14.79 -21.73
N GLY A 20 8.05 14.40 -21.62
CA GLY A 20 8.41 12.98 -21.56
C GLY A 20 7.63 12.40 -20.37
N ALA A 21 6.80 11.37 -20.64
CA ALA A 21 6.18 10.60 -19.58
C ALA A 21 7.32 10.08 -18.68
N ALA A 22 7.33 10.50 -17.41
CA ALA A 22 8.25 9.96 -16.44
C ALA A 22 8.07 8.45 -16.43
N THR A 23 9.09 7.70 -16.80
CA THR A 23 9.06 6.23 -16.70
C THR A 23 9.03 5.90 -15.23
N CYS A 24 7.87 5.41 -14.77
CA CYS A 24 7.73 4.91 -13.42
C CYS A 24 8.77 3.81 -13.19
N GLY A 25 9.59 3.93 -12.15
CA GLY A 25 10.51 2.88 -11.73
C GLY A 25 9.74 1.60 -11.48
N GLY A 26 10.28 0.46 -11.93
CA GLY A 26 9.68 -0.85 -11.67
C GLY A 26 9.54 -1.15 -10.18
N HIS A 27 8.76 -2.16 -9.86
CA HIS A 27 8.60 -2.67 -8.49
C HIS A 27 9.96 -3.00 -7.85
N GLY A 28 10.09 -2.78 -6.54
CA GLY A 28 11.35 -2.93 -5.82
C GLY A 28 11.95 -4.33 -5.85
N ASP A 29 13.24 -4.38 -5.56
CA ASP A 29 13.91 -5.63 -5.25
C ASP A 29 13.24 -6.29 -4.03
N HIS A 30 12.66 -7.46 -4.21
CA HIS A 30 11.94 -8.20 -3.17
C HIS A 30 12.83 -8.53 -1.96
N GLY A 31 14.15 -8.64 -2.16
CA GLY A 31 15.10 -8.86 -1.07
C GLY A 31 15.25 -7.69 -0.10
N THR A 32 14.77 -6.50 -0.46
CA THR A 32 14.88 -5.28 0.37
C THR A 32 13.55 -4.82 0.97
N MET A 33 12.43 -5.50 0.71
CA MET A 33 11.11 -5.10 1.20
C MET A 33 10.95 -5.24 2.72
N LEU A 34 11.59 -6.24 3.33
CA LEU A 34 11.71 -6.39 4.79
C LEU A 34 13.14 -6.15 5.22
N VAL A 35 13.34 -5.38 6.28
CA VAL A 35 14.66 -5.15 6.90
C VAL A 35 14.61 -5.51 8.37
N SER A 36 15.73 -6.05 8.87
CA SER A 36 15.89 -6.36 10.30
C SER A 36 16.23 -5.12 11.11
N THR A 37 16.08 -5.23 12.43
CA THR A 37 16.53 -4.23 13.38
C THR A 37 18.05 -4.05 13.35
N ASP A 38 18.81 -5.12 13.06
CA ASP A 38 20.27 -5.06 12.87
C ASP A 38 20.62 -4.20 11.66
N TRP A 39 19.97 -4.47 10.52
CA TRP A 39 20.19 -3.70 9.31
C TRP A 39 19.90 -2.20 9.56
N LEU A 40 18.74 -1.88 10.14
CA LEU A 40 18.39 -0.49 10.40
C LEU A 40 19.38 0.16 11.37
N GLY A 41 19.78 -0.53 12.44
CA GLY A 41 20.76 -0.03 13.41
C GLY A 41 22.11 0.35 12.78
N GLN A 42 22.56 -0.41 11.79
CA GLN A 42 23.81 -0.15 11.05
C GLN A 42 23.68 1.02 10.05
N HIS A 43 22.45 1.41 9.68
CA HIS A 43 22.18 2.41 8.64
C HIS A 43 21.63 3.73 9.17
N LEU A 44 21.45 3.90 10.49
CA LEU A 44 20.87 5.12 11.09
C LEU A 44 21.56 6.43 10.68
N THR A 45 22.84 6.37 10.35
CA THR A 45 23.63 7.54 9.94
C THR A 45 23.66 7.79 8.43
N ASN A 46 22.95 6.97 7.65
CA ASN A 46 22.88 7.15 6.21
C ASN A 46 22.07 8.39 5.88
N LYS A 47 22.66 9.33 5.15
CA LYS A 47 22.06 10.65 4.84
C LYS A 47 20.80 10.57 3.98
N ASN A 48 20.65 9.50 3.19
CA ASN A 48 19.50 9.30 2.32
C ASN A 48 18.41 8.41 2.97
N LEU A 49 18.63 7.97 4.22
CA LEU A 49 17.64 7.16 4.92
C LEU A 49 16.57 8.06 5.53
N VAL A 50 15.31 7.79 5.19
CA VAL A 50 14.12 8.38 5.81
C VAL A 50 13.40 7.27 6.57
N ILE A 51 13.30 7.43 7.88
CA ILE A 51 12.61 6.47 8.76
C ILE A 51 11.27 7.06 9.14
N LEU A 52 10.18 6.37 8.82
CA LEU A 52 8.81 6.81 9.11
C LEU A 52 8.20 5.95 10.23
N ALA A 53 7.86 6.60 11.33
CA ALA A 53 7.14 6.01 12.45
C ALA A 53 5.63 6.07 12.16
N ILE A 54 5.04 4.91 11.88
CA ILE A 54 3.62 4.80 11.55
C ILE A 54 2.81 4.51 12.82
N GLY A 55 1.89 5.40 13.16
CA GLY A 55 1.06 5.29 14.37
C GLY A 55 0.35 6.60 14.66
N GLN A 56 -0.28 6.68 15.85
CA GLN A 56 -0.85 7.93 16.33
C GLN A 56 0.24 8.85 16.90
N PRO A 57 0.06 10.18 16.93
CA PRO A 57 1.05 11.09 17.49
C PRO A 57 1.43 10.76 18.94
N ALA A 58 0.52 10.17 19.71
CA ALA A 58 0.78 9.74 21.08
C ALA A 58 1.81 8.60 21.18
N ASP A 59 1.96 7.80 20.12
CA ASP A 59 2.88 6.64 20.05
C ASP A 59 4.30 7.07 19.71
N TYR A 60 4.49 8.31 19.27
CA TYR A 60 5.78 8.86 18.86
C TYR A 60 6.61 9.43 20.02
N LYS A 61 6.15 9.31 21.28
CA LYS A 61 6.89 9.83 22.45
C LYS A 61 8.30 9.29 22.56
N GLU A 62 8.48 8.00 22.34
CA GLU A 62 9.78 7.36 22.18
C GLU A 62 9.85 6.70 20.82
N HIS A 63 10.85 7.04 20.05
CA HIS A 63 10.97 6.58 18.67
C HIS A 63 12.43 6.24 18.31
N ILE A 64 12.63 5.57 17.19
CA ILE A 64 13.95 5.26 16.63
C ILE A 64 14.65 6.59 16.28
N PRO A 65 15.93 6.78 16.64
CA PRO A 65 16.65 8.02 16.35
C PRO A 65 16.54 8.40 14.86
N GLY A 66 16.20 9.67 14.61
CA GLY A 66 16.02 10.20 13.26
C GLY A 66 14.70 9.86 12.59
N ALA A 67 13.82 9.08 13.24
CA ALA A 67 12.49 8.80 12.69
C ALA A 67 11.59 10.04 12.67
N ILE A 68 10.66 10.04 11.73
CA ILE A 68 9.67 11.10 11.52
C ILE A 68 8.28 10.47 11.65
N SER A 69 7.37 11.11 12.39
CA SER A 69 6.00 10.63 12.54
C SER A 69 5.21 10.82 11.25
N LEU A 70 4.51 9.78 10.83
CA LEU A 70 3.53 9.81 9.75
C LEU A 70 2.29 9.02 10.16
N THR A 71 1.12 9.66 10.12
CA THR A 71 -0.15 9.00 10.43
C THR A 71 -0.81 8.48 9.15
N LEU A 72 -1.67 7.47 9.27
CA LEU A 72 -2.36 6.89 8.12
C LEU A 72 -3.25 7.92 7.41
N ASP A 73 -3.95 8.76 8.15
CA ASP A 73 -4.85 9.81 7.64
C ASP A 73 -4.14 10.92 6.86
N GLN A 74 -2.83 11.06 7.00
CA GLN A 74 -2.04 11.99 6.17
C GLN A 74 -1.82 11.46 4.75
N VAL A 75 -1.96 10.16 4.53
CA VAL A 75 -1.68 9.50 3.23
C VAL A 75 -2.83 8.60 2.75
N SER A 76 -4.01 8.80 3.29
CA SER A 76 -5.27 8.19 2.85
C SER A 76 -6.41 9.21 2.88
N THR A 77 -7.50 8.93 2.15
CA THR A 77 -8.70 9.77 2.24
C THR A 77 -9.32 9.68 3.63
N PRO A 78 -9.94 10.77 4.14
CA PRO A 78 -10.60 10.76 5.42
C PRO A 78 -11.80 9.81 5.44
N MET A 79 -12.16 9.33 6.63
CA MET A 79 -13.37 8.56 6.84
C MET A 79 -14.58 9.50 6.86
N GLU A 80 -15.32 9.54 5.74
CA GLU A 80 -16.54 10.32 5.59
C GLU A 80 -17.73 9.40 5.34
N MET A 81 -18.90 9.72 5.96
CA MET A 81 -20.11 8.94 5.72
C MET A 81 -20.51 8.95 4.24
N GLY A 82 -20.87 7.77 3.71
CA GLY A 82 -21.29 7.59 2.33
C GLY A 82 -20.18 7.62 1.29
N LYS A 83 -18.92 7.67 1.71
CA LYS A 83 -17.74 7.54 0.85
C LYS A 83 -16.94 6.32 1.21
N LEU A 84 -16.19 5.80 0.24
CA LEU A 84 -15.19 4.77 0.50
C LEU A 84 -14.09 5.31 1.40
N MET A 85 -13.64 4.49 2.32
CA MET A 85 -12.66 4.86 3.33
C MET A 85 -11.25 4.48 2.91
N LEU A 86 -10.27 5.25 3.38
CA LEU A 86 -8.85 4.95 3.23
C LEU A 86 -8.34 4.91 1.78
N GLU A 87 -9.09 5.39 0.80
CA GLU A 87 -8.63 5.40 -0.58
C GLU A 87 -7.40 6.29 -0.78
N LEU A 88 -6.74 6.14 -1.92
CA LEU A 88 -5.59 6.98 -2.26
C LEU A 88 -6.02 8.44 -2.41
N PRO A 89 -5.36 9.39 -1.73
CA PRO A 89 -5.57 10.81 -1.97
C PRO A 89 -5.07 11.22 -3.37
N PRO A 90 -5.47 12.41 -3.84
CA PRO A 90 -4.89 12.99 -5.04
C PRO A 90 -3.35 13.06 -4.95
N ILE A 91 -2.67 12.82 -6.08
CA ILE A 91 -1.21 12.74 -6.13
C ILE A 91 -0.52 14.02 -5.64
N ASP A 92 -1.12 15.19 -5.89
CA ASP A 92 -0.58 16.47 -5.43
C ASP A 92 -0.59 16.58 -3.90
N GLN A 93 -1.64 16.09 -3.25
CA GLN A 93 -1.71 16.01 -1.78
C GLN A 93 -0.65 15.06 -1.22
N LEU A 94 -0.46 13.90 -1.85
CA LEU A 94 0.59 12.94 -1.47
C LEU A 94 1.98 13.55 -1.68
N HIS A 95 2.19 14.24 -2.80
CA HIS A 95 3.46 14.93 -3.07
C HIS A 95 3.78 15.95 -1.97
N GLU A 96 2.82 16.78 -1.58
CA GLU A 96 3.02 17.77 -0.52
C GLU A 96 3.34 17.09 0.83
N THR A 97 2.56 16.07 1.21
CA THR A 97 2.75 15.34 2.47
C THR A 97 4.10 14.63 2.53
N LEU A 98 4.45 13.89 1.48
CA LEU A 98 5.68 13.11 1.44
C LEU A 98 6.93 13.99 1.32
N SER A 99 6.84 15.13 0.62
CA SER A 99 7.90 16.13 0.61
C SER A 99 8.13 16.72 2.00
N LYS A 100 7.08 17.06 2.74
CA LYS A 100 7.18 17.61 4.11
C LYS A 100 7.88 16.70 5.10
N VAL A 101 7.77 15.39 4.94
CA VAL A 101 8.52 14.41 5.76
C VAL A 101 9.92 14.13 5.21
N GLY A 102 10.41 14.97 4.30
CA GLY A 102 11.80 14.97 3.83
C GLY A 102 12.14 13.89 2.79
N ILE A 103 11.15 13.22 2.19
CA ILE A 103 11.41 12.26 1.13
C ILE A 103 11.87 13.00 -0.14
N THR A 104 12.94 12.48 -0.74
CA THR A 104 13.50 12.94 -2.00
C THR A 104 13.55 11.83 -3.04
N ASN A 105 13.93 12.14 -4.27
CA ASN A 105 14.14 11.11 -5.30
C ASN A 105 15.26 10.10 -4.96
N ASP A 106 16.17 10.44 -4.05
CA ASP A 106 17.29 9.59 -3.63
C ASP A 106 17.05 8.88 -2.30
N SER A 107 15.88 9.10 -1.66
CA SER A 107 15.61 8.55 -0.35
C SER A 107 15.46 7.03 -0.38
N ARG A 108 16.05 6.36 0.60
CA ARG A 108 15.73 5.01 1.04
C ARG A 108 14.75 5.13 2.19
N ILE A 109 13.57 4.54 2.09
CA ILE A 109 12.49 4.70 3.05
C ILE A 109 12.35 3.43 3.89
N VAL A 110 12.27 3.57 5.22
CA VAL A 110 11.95 2.47 6.12
C VAL A 110 10.72 2.86 6.95
N LEU A 111 9.67 2.06 6.83
CA LEU A 111 8.47 2.17 7.63
C LEU A 111 8.61 1.28 8.87
N TYR A 112 8.23 1.77 10.02
CA TYR A 112 8.04 0.92 11.18
C TYR A 112 6.76 1.25 11.93
N LEU A 113 6.19 0.22 12.56
CA LEU A 113 5.02 0.36 13.38
C LEU A 113 5.41 0.83 14.78
N SER A 114 4.85 1.95 15.23
CA SER A 114 5.12 2.51 16.56
C SER A 114 4.41 1.76 17.68
N ASN A 115 3.22 1.20 17.40
CA ASN A 115 2.42 0.41 18.33
C ASN A 115 1.77 -0.81 17.64
N ASN A 116 0.52 -1.16 17.97
CA ASN A 116 -0.24 -2.23 17.35
C ASN A 116 -1.02 -1.74 16.11
N GLY A 117 -1.18 -2.63 15.11
CA GLY A 117 -1.96 -2.33 13.91
C GLY A 117 -1.12 -2.36 12.63
N VAL A 118 -0.46 -3.48 12.38
CA VAL A 118 0.42 -3.72 11.21
C VAL A 118 -0.23 -3.32 9.87
N GLN A 119 -1.55 -3.44 9.75
CA GLN A 119 -2.31 -3.06 8.57
C GLN A 119 -2.23 -1.56 8.26
N SER A 120 -2.02 -0.70 9.25
CA SER A 120 -1.81 0.75 9.01
C SER A 120 -0.46 0.99 8.32
N MET A 121 0.59 0.27 8.73
CA MET A 121 1.92 0.37 8.11
C MET A 121 1.93 -0.19 6.69
N THR A 122 1.30 -1.35 6.46
CA THR A 122 1.20 -1.91 5.10
C THR A 122 0.29 -1.08 4.21
N ARG A 123 -0.69 -0.36 4.76
CA ARG A 123 -1.48 0.60 3.98
C ARG A 123 -0.63 1.79 3.54
N VAL A 124 0.23 2.33 4.41
CA VAL A 124 1.20 3.36 4.02
C VAL A 124 2.16 2.82 2.95
N TYR A 125 2.64 1.57 3.09
CA TYR A 125 3.46 0.93 2.05
C TYR A 125 2.73 0.91 0.70
N LEU A 126 1.47 0.47 0.66
CA LEU A 126 0.65 0.46 -0.55
C LEU A 126 0.57 1.85 -1.20
N THR A 127 0.31 2.90 -0.39
CA THR A 127 0.26 4.29 -0.88
C THR A 127 1.59 4.70 -1.51
N LEU A 128 2.71 4.39 -0.86
CA LEU A 128 4.04 4.68 -1.41
C LEU A 128 4.33 3.88 -2.69
N ASP A 129 3.93 2.60 -2.75
CA ASP A 129 4.08 1.77 -3.95
C ASP A 129 3.23 2.30 -5.10
N ALA A 130 2.00 2.72 -4.83
CA ALA A 130 1.09 3.30 -5.82
C ALA A 130 1.62 4.60 -6.46
N VAL A 131 2.49 5.34 -5.77
CA VAL A 131 3.12 6.56 -6.31
C VAL A 131 4.58 6.36 -6.74
N GLY A 132 5.01 5.10 -6.91
CA GLY A 132 6.32 4.75 -7.47
C GLY A 132 7.48 4.73 -6.47
N LEU A 133 7.19 4.80 -5.17
CA LEU A 133 8.20 4.75 -4.11
C LEU A 133 8.43 3.33 -3.55
N GLY A 134 7.62 2.33 -3.94
CA GLY A 134 7.73 0.95 -3.50
C GLY A 134 9.14 0.37 -3.61
N PRO A 135 9.86 0.51 -4.74
CA PRO A 135 11.22 0.01 -4.91
C PRO A 135 12.23 0.49 -3.87
N ARG A 136 11.95 1.61 -3.22
CA ARG A 136 12.82 2.27 -2.24
C ARG A 136 12.30 2.18 -0.82
N THR A 137 11.17 1.49 -0.63
CA THR A 137 10.48 1.38 0.66
C THR A 137 10.63 -0.02 1.25
N SER A 138 11.04 -0.08 2.50
CA SER A 138 11.05 -1.31 3.30
C SER A 138 10.18 -1.16 4.54
N ILE A 139 9.78 -2.30 5.08
CA ILE A 139 9.18 -2.42 6.41
C ILE A 139 10.24 -2.96 7.39
N LEU A 140 10.37 -2.32 8.55
CA LEU A 140 11.12 -2.86 9.67
C LEU A 140 10.32 -4.01 10.30
N ASP A 141 10.81 -5.24 10.14
CA ASP A 141 10.14 -6.44 10.61
C ASP A 141 10.09 -6.49 12.15
N GLY A 142 8.87 -6.63 12.69
CA GLY A 142 8.61 -6.57 14.14
C GLY A 142 8.56 -5.15 14.72
N GLY A 143 8.83 -4.10 13.94
CA GLY A 143 8.61 -2.69 14.29
C GLY A 143 9.29 -2.25 15.60
N MET A 144 8.67 -1.29 16.30
CA MET A 144 9.17 -0.75 17.57
C MET A 144 9.25 -1.81 18.68
N LYS A 145 8.36 -2.82 18.64
CA LYS A 145 8.37 -3.91 19.63
C LYS A 145 9.69 -4.69 19.58
N SER A 146 10.12 -5.11 18.39
CA SER A 146 11.40 -5.83 18.21
C SER A 146 12.59 -4.92 18.53
N TRP A 147 12.56 -3.66 18.08
CA TRP A 147 13.62 -2.68 18.36
C TRP A 147 13.88 -2.51 19.86
N LYS A 148 12.80 -2.33 20.66
CA LYS A 148 12.91 -2.19 22.13
C LYS A 148 13.29 -3.49 22.83
N SER A 149 12.78 -4.64 22.39
CA SER A 149 13.12 -5.94 22.99
C SER A 149 14.62 -6.27 22.86
N GLU A 150 15.25 -5.79 21.80
CA GLU A 150 16.69 -5.90 21.54
C GLU A 150 17.52 -4.79 22.24
N LYS A 151 16.88 -3.95 23.07
CA LYS A 151 17.50 -2.84 23.81
C LYS A 151 18.25 -1.85 22.91
N ARG A 152 17.75 -1.62 21.70
CA ARG A 152 18.31 -0.67 20.77
C ARG A 152 17.96 0.77 21.17
N PRO A 153 18.78 1.76 20.74
CA PRO A 153 18.61 3.14 21.16
C PRO A 153 17.25 3.71 20.74
N VAL A 154 16.63 4.45 21.65
CA VAL A 154 15.43 5.25 21.40
C VAL A 154 15.70 6.70 21.80
N THR A 155 14.93 7.63 21.26
CA THR A 155 15.02 9.05 21.57
C THR A 155 13.61 9.67 21.72
N THR A 156 13.57 10.83 22.37
CA THR A 156 12.39 11.72 22.40
C THR A 156 12.63 13.00 21.59
N GLU A 157 13.83 13.12 20.97
CA GLU A 157 14.22 14.30 20.20
C GLU A 157 13.57 14.25 18.81
N VAL A 158 12.73 15.23 18.51
CA VAL A 158 12.07 15.34 17.20
C VAL A 158 13.10 15.75 16.15
N ALA A 159 13.20 14.94 15.10
CA ALA A 159 14.11 15.21 14.01
C ALA A 159 13.74 16.51 13.26
N ALA A 160 14.72 17.40 13.03
CA ALA A 160 14.52 18.54 12.16
C ALA A 160 14.48 18.11 10.70
N VAL A 161 13.33 18.30 10.06
CA VAL A 161 13.10 17.87 8.67
C VAL A 161 13.13 19.08 7.74
N LYS A 162 13.84 18.94 6.64
CA LYS A 162 13.74 19.88 5.50
C LYS A 162 12.88 19.24 4.42
N PRO A 163 11.93 19.97 3.84
CA PRO A 163 11.13 19.45 2.72
C PRO A 163 12.01 18.92 1.60
N GLY A 164 11.70 17.70 1.12
CA GLY A 164 12.42 17.06 0.05
C GLY A 164 11.95 17.50 -1.34
N LYS A 165 12.82 17.36 -2.35
CA LYS A 165 12.42 17.37 -3.76
C LYS A 165 12.06 15.97 -4.18
N LEU A 166 10.84 15.77 -4.61
CA LEU A 166 10.26 14.45 -4.88
C LEU A 166 9.43 14.51 -6.17
N ASP A 167 9.65 13.59 -7.06
CA ASP A 167 8.78 13.33 -8.20
C ASP A 167 7.98 12.05 -7.93
N LEU A 168 6.67 12.12 -8.08
CA LEU A 168 5.76 10.98 -7.92
C LEU A 168 5.24 10.53 -9.27
N CYS A 169 5.00 9.23 -9.40
CA CYS A 169 4.48 8.62 -10.61
C CYS A 169 3.45 7.54 -10.24
N MET A 170 2.19 7.75 -10.63
CA MET A 170 1.13 6.77 -10.37
C MET A 170 1.39 5.43 -11.06
N GLN A 171 1.36 4.35 -10.29
CA GLN A 171 1.47 2.98 -10.75
C GLN A 171 0.05 2.42 -10.95
N ASN A 172 -0.37 2.25 -12.20
CA ASN A 172 -1.73 1.80 -12.53
C ASN A 172 -1.98 0.31 -12.25
N ASP A 173 -0.96 -0.42 -11.85
CA ASP A 173 -0.99 -1.86 -11.58
C ASP A 173 -0.93 -2.23 -10.09
N VAL A 174 -0.97 -1.24 -9.19
CA VAL A 174 -1.02 -1.43 -7.75
C VAL A 174 -2.46 -1.57 -7.24
N ILE A 175 -3.36 -0.72 -7.71
CA ILE A 175 -4.77 -0.72 -7.32
C ILE A 175 -5.61 -1.45 -8.37
N ALA A 176 -6.44 -2.39 -7.90
CA ALA A 176 -7.49 -3.00 -8.70
C ALA A 176 -8.80 -2.24 -8.52
N THR A 177 -9.45 -1.90 -9.61
CA THR A 177 -10.81 -1.33 -9.59
C THR A 177 -11.86 -2.43 -9.45
N MET A 178 -13.09 -2.07 -9.08
CA MET A 178 -14.24 -2.97 -9.06
C MET A 178 -14.43 -3.69 -10.40
N ASP A 179 -14.32 -2.98 -11.52
CA ASP A 179 -14.44 -3.56 -12.86
C ASP A 179 -13.32 -4.56 -13.17
N TYR A 180 -12.09 -4.28 -12.72
CA TYR A 180 -11.00 -5.23 -12.83
C TYR A 180 -11.31 -6.51 -12.05
N VAL A 181 -11.75 -6.41 -10.81
CA VAL A 181 -12.13 -7.56 -9.98
C VAL A 181 -13.27 -8.34 -10.61
N LYS A 182 -14.35 -7.66 -11.05
CA LYS A 182 -15.50 -8.28 -11.73
C LYS A 182 -15.09 -9.08 -12.96
N SER A 183 -14.19 -8.54 -13.78
CA SER A 183 -13.72 -9.19 -15.01
C SER A 183 -12.80 -10.39 -14.74
N ASN A 184 -12.26 -10.51 -13.53
CA ASN A 184 -11.34 -11.57 -13.14
C ASN A 184 -11.92 -12.61 -12.17
N ILE A 185 -13.25 -12.57 -11.93
CA ILE A 185 -13.92 -13.62 -11.15
C ILE A 185 -13.68 -14.99 -11.82
N ARG A 186 -13.06 -15.92 -11.08
CA ARG A 186 -12.70 -17.27 -11.56
C ARG A 186 -11.89 -17.29 -12.87
N HIS A 187 -11.20 -16.18 -13.20
CA HIS A 187 -10.36 -16.12 -14.39
C HIS A 187 -9.06 -16.93 -14.16
N PRO A 188 -8.68 -17.85 -15.08
CA PRO A 188 -7.42 -18.58 -14.98
C PRO A 188 -6.22 -17.62 -14.90
N GLY A 189 -5.28 -17.89 -14.00
CA GLY A 189 -4.09 -17.06 -13.80
C GLY A 189 -4.32 -15.81 -12.94
N VAL A 190 -5.50 -15.66 -12.33
CA VAL A 190 -5.79 -14.62 -11.33
C VAL A 190 -6.40 -15.26 -10.10
N THR A 191 -5.78 -15.06 -8.94
CA THR A 191 -6.31 -15.50 -7.65
C THR A 191 -6.75 -14.30 -6.84
N ILE A 192 -8.05 -14.26 -6.48
CA ILE A 192 -8.63 -13.23 -5.60
C ILE A 192 -8.57 -13.74 -4.17
N LEU A 193 -8.00 -12.96 -3.24
CA LEU A 193 -7.82 -13.32 -1.85
C LEU A 193 -8.61 -12.41 -0.91
N ASP A 194 -9.49 -13.00 -0.10
CA ASP A 194 -10.20 -12.33 0.97
C ASP A 194 -9.37 -12.35 2.25
N ALA A 195 -8.92 -11.18 2.70
CA ALA A 195 -8.07 -11.02 3.88
C ALA A 195 -8.85 -10.99 5.21
N ARG A 196 -10.19 -11.02 5.18
CA ARG A 196 -11.05 -10.97 6.36
C ARG A 196 -11.00 -12.25 7.18
N ALA A 197 -11.52 -12.18 8.41
CA ALA A 197 -11.72 -13.38 9.21
C ALA A 197 -12.75 -14.32 8.56
N GLU A 198 -12.56 -15.63 8.74
CA GLU A 198 -13.34 -16.71 8.11
C GLU A 198 -14.86 -16.53 8.25
N GLN A 199 -15.35 -16.05 9.39
CA GLN A 199 -16.77 -15.84 9.62
C GLN A 199 -17.43 -14.82 8.68
N PHE A 200 -16.67 -13.84 8.20
CA PHE A 200 -17.14 -12.86 7.20
C PHE A 200 -17.07 -13.45 5.80
N TYR A 201 -15.99 -14.16 5.50
CA TYR A 201 -15.81 -14.86 4.23
C TYR A 201 -16.91 -15.90 3.99
N THR A 202 -17.18 -16.76 4.97
CA THR A 202 -18.23 -17.81 4.87
C THR A 202 -19.65 -17.24 4.89
N GLY A 203 -19.85 -15.98 5.26
CA GLY A 203 -21.17 -15.38 5.39
C GLY A 203 -21.89 -15.71 6.70
N GLN A 204 -21.21 -16.30 7.68
CA GLN A 204 -21.78 -16.50 9.02
C GLN A 204 -22.12 -15.16 9.68
N THR A 205 -21.24 -14.17 9.54
CA THR A 205 -21.38 -12.83 10.09
C THR A 205 -21.39 -11.79 8.97
N ALA A 206 -22.30 -10.82 9.06
CA ALA A 206 -22.26 -9.63 8.21
C ALA A 206 -21.16 -8.66 8.71
N GLY A 207 -20.46 -8.00 7.79
CA GLY A 207 -19.70 -6.80 8.09
C GLY A 207 -20.64 -5.63 8.40
N LYS A 208 -20.05 -4.50 8.82
CA LYS A 208 -20.77 -3.25 9.03
C LYS A 208 -20.19 -2.18 8.11
N THR A 209 -21.05 -1.36 7.54
CA THR A 209 -20.68 -0.09 6.91
C THR A 209 -20.26 0.92 7.96
N HIS A 210 -19.68 2.05 7.56
CA HIS A 210 -19.27 3.10 8.50
C HIS A 210 -20.43 3.67 9.33
N ASP A 211 -21.63 3.72 8.76
CA ASP A 211 -22.88 4.17 9.44
C ASP A 211 -23.59 3.05 10.23
N GLY A 212 -22.93 1.88 10.37
CA GLY A 212 -23.40 0.77 11.20
C GLY A 212 -24.43 -0.16 10.56
N GLN A 213 -24.76 0.01 9.28
CA GLN A 213 -25.66 -0.89 8.56
C GLN A 213 -24.99 -2.24 8.29
N ASP A 214 -25.80 -3.30 8.18
CA ASP A 214 -25.30 -4.62 7.79
C ASP A 214 -24.90 -4.65 6.32
N GLN A 215 -23.66 -5.07 6.05
CA GLN A 215 -23.21 -5.39 4.70
C GLN A 215 -23.79 -6.74 4.25
N ARG A 216 -23.81 -7.01 2.94
CA ARG A 216 -24.14 -8.32 2.40
C ARG A 216 -23.22 -9.39 2.99
N LYS A 217 -23.73 -10.58 3.28
CA LYS A 217 -22.96 -11.72 3.80
C LYS A 217 -22.26 -12.44 2.67
N GLY A 218 -21.05 -12.98 2.94
CA GLY A 218 -20.29 -13.79 2.00
C GLY A 218 -19.06 -13.08 1.44
N HIS A 219 -18.65 -13.46 0.22
CA HIS A 219 -17.40 -13.06 -0.42
C HIS A 219 -17.57 -12.90 -1.94
N ILE A 220 -16.58 -12.33 -2.60
CA ILE A 220 -16.50 -12.24 -4.06
C ILE A 220 -16.40 -13.65 -4.63
N PRO A 221 -17.25 -14.06 -5.61
CA PRO A 221 -17.27 -15.43 -6.11
C PRO A 221 -15.90 -15.93 -6.60
N GLY A 222 -15.53 -17.12 -6.13
CA GLY A 222 -14.24 -17.72 -6.47
C GLY A 222 -13.03 -17.15 -5.74
N ALA A 223 -13.23 -16.19 -4.84
CA ALA A 223 -12.15 -15.75 -3.95
C ALA A 223 -11.83 -16.84 -2.93
N ALA A 224 -10.56 -16.97 -2.55
CA ALA A 224 -10.12 -17.81 -1.45
C ALA A 224 -9.86 -16.97 -0.20
N ASN A 225 -10.02 -17.56 0.98
CA ASN A 225 -9.75 -16.87 2.23
C ASN A 225 -8.30 -17.03 2.65
N LEU A 226 -7.58 -15.90 2.75
CA LEU A 226 -6.24 -15.82 3.35
C LEU A 226 -6.26 -14.73 4.40
N ARG A 227 -6.63 -15.10 5.63
CA ARG A 227 -6.75 -14.13 6.73
C ARG A 227 -5.43 -13.39 6.97
N PHE A 228 -5.45 -12.06 6.91
CA PHE A 228 -4.24 -11.22 7.05
C PHE A 228 -3.42 -11.53 8.31
N SER A 229 -4.08 -11.82 9.45
CA SER A 229 -3.40 -12.05 10.72
C SER A 229 -2.65 -13.39 10.79
N SER A 230 -2.91 -14.35 9.89
CA SER A 230 -2.17 -15.61 9.81
C SER A 230 -0.78 -15.46 9.20
N LEU A 231 -0.48 -14.31 8.58
CA LEU A 231 0.79 -14.05 7.91
C LEU A 231 1.92 -13.61 8.86
N PHE A 232 1.63 -13.55 10.17
CA PHE A 232 2.59 -13.17 11.20
C PHE A 232 2.86 -14.30 12.18
N ASP A 233 4.03 -14.22 12.80
CA ASP A 233 4.38 -15.04 13.96
C ASP A 233 3.89 -14.39 15.27
N ASP A 234 4.12 -15.08 16.40
CA ASP A 234 3.73 -14.61 17.74
C ASP A 234 4.49 -13.36 18.18
N GLN A 235 5.57 -13.00 17.51
CA GLN A 235 6.34 -11.78 17.77
C GLN A 235 5.84 -10.60 16.94
N GLY A 236 4.91 -10.84 16.00
CA GLY A 236 4.39 -9.83 15.08
C GLY A 236 5.32 -9.55 13.91
N LYS A 237 6.25 -10.47 13.63
CA LYS A 237 7.07 -10.47 12.42
C LYS A 237 6.35 -11.23 11.32
N PHE A 238 6.60 -10.87 10.06
CA PHE A 238 6.13 -11.69 8.95
C PHE A 238 6.66 -13.12 9.08
N ASN A 239 5.82 -14.10 8.75
CA ASN A 239 6.25 -15.49 8.68
C ASN A 239 7.43 -15.64 7.69
N SER A 240 8.22 -16.71 7.84
CA SER A 240 9.30 -16.99 6.88
C SER A 240 8.77 -17.12 5.45
N VAL A 241 9.64 -16.86 4.47
CA VAL A 241 9.29 -16.96 3.05
C VAL A 241 8.68 -18.31 2.71
N GLU A 242 9.21 -19.40 3.29
CA GLU A 242 8.72 -20.77 3.08
C GLU A 242 7.30 -20.93 3.62
N LYS A 243 7.03 -20.41 4.83
CA LYS A 243 5.69 -20.49 5.43
C LYS A 243 4.70 -19.61 4.66
N LEU A 244 5.08 -18.40 4.26
CA LEU A 244 4.26 -17.54 3.41
C LEU A 244 3.92 -18.23 2.08
N LYS A 245 4.89 -18.82 1.38
CA LYS A 245 4.66 -19.59 0.14
C LYS A 245 3.66 -20.72 0.35
N THR A 246 3.78 -21.46 1.45
CA THR A 246 2.84 -22.55 1.81
C THR A 246 1.44 -21.99 2.00
N GLN A 247 1.27 -20.90 2.76
CA GLN A 247 -0.03 -20.29 3.02
C GLN A 247 -0.69 -19.75 1.74
N PHE A 248 0.07 -19.15 0.82
CA PHE A 248 -0.44 -18.72 -0.46
C PHE A 248 -0.85 -19.91 -1.35
N ALA A 249 -0.05 -20.97 -1.39
CA ALA A 249 -0.37 -22.18 -2.13
C ALA A 249 -1.63 -22.88 -1.57
N GLU A 250 -1.79 -22.97 -0.25
CA GLU A 250 -2.99 -23.50 0.42
C GLU A 250 -4.24 -22.65 0.11
N ALA A 251 -4.07 -21.33 -0.07
CA ALA A 251 -5.12 -20.43 -0.55
C ALA A 251 -5.36 -20.53 -2.08
N GLY A 252 -4.71 -21.49 -2.76
CA GLY A 252 -4.92 -21.77 -4.18
C GLY A 252 -4.11 -20.91 -5.15
N VAL A 253 -3.18 -20.07 -4.67
CA VAL A 253 -2.29 -19.26 -5.54
C VAL A 253 -1.28 -20.18 -6.20
N LYS A 254 -1.20 -20.11 -7.52
CA LYS A 254 -0.26 -20.92 -8.33
C LYS A 254 0.94 -20.06 -8.76
N PRO A 255 2.08 -20.69 -9.06
CA PRO A 255 3.19 -19.98 -9.68
C PRO A 255 2.75 -19.27 -10.97
N GLY A 256 3.05 -17.97 -11.06
CA GLY A 256 2.68 -17.13 -12.21
C GLY A 256 1.27 -16.51 -12.13
N ASP A 257 0.46 -16.82 -11.12
CA ASP A 257 -0.81 -16.15 -10.92
C ASP A 257 -0.59 -14.68 -10.56
N LYS A 258 -1.51 -13.84 -11.03
CA LYS A 258 -1.74 -12.51 -10.48
C LYS A 258 -2.57 -12.62 -9.21
N VAL A 259 -2.21 -11.86 -8.20
CA VAL A 259 -2.92 -11.87 -6.91
C VAL A 259 -3.71 -10.58 -6.75
N VAL A 260 -4.99 -10.70 -6.41
CA VAL A 260 -5.82 -9.54 -6.04
C VAL A 260 -6.28 -9.72 -4.60
N SER A 261 -5.91 -8.83 -3.71
CA SER A 261 -6.36 -8.88 -2.31
C SER A 261 -7.47 -7.87 -2.03
N TYR A 262 -8.41 -8.23 -1.17
CA TYR A 262 -9.44 -7.33 -0.65
C TYR A 262 -9.77 -7.66 0.81
N CYS A 263 -10.44 -6.75 1.51
CA CYS A 263 -10.93 -7.00 2.87
C CYS A 263 -12.27 -6.30 3.13
N HIS A 264 -12.44 -5.63 4.26
CA HIS A 264 -13.63 -4.80 4.53
C HIS A 264 -13.56 -3.45 3.79
N ILE A 265 -12.46 -2.71 3.98
CA ILE A 265 -12.28 -1.31 3.60
C ILE A 265 -10.86 -1.03 3.04
N GLY A 266 -10.20 -2.01 2.46
CA GLY A 266 -8.86 -1.82 1.88
C GLY A 266 -7.70 -1.65 2.88
N GLN A 267 -7.87 -2.00 4.16
CA GLN A 267 -6.79 -1.90 5.15
C GLN A 267 -6.11 -3.25 5.44
N GLN A 268 -6.86 -4.27 5.84
CA GLN A 268 -6.30 -5.61 6.13
C GLN A 268 -5.70 -6.28 4.88
N ALA A 269 -6.31 -6.04 3.73
CA ALA A 269 -5.86 -6.57 2.44
C ALA A 269 -4.46 -6.10 2.05
N THR A 270 -4.01 -4.95 2.56
CA THR A 270 -2.65 -4.46 2.27
C THR A 270 -1.57 -5.34 2.85
N VAL A 271 -1.86 -6.10 3.91
CA VAL A 271 -0.94 -7.10 4.47
C VAL A 271 -0.74 -8.26 3.49
N VAL A 272 -1.85 -8.76 2.92
CA VAL A 272 -1.81 -9.82 1.90
C VAL A 272 -1.13 -9.32 0.62
N TYR A 273 -1.45 -8.08 0.19
CA TYR A 273 -0.77 -7.41 -0.92
C TYR A 273 0.75 -7.35 -0.70
N PHE A 274 1.19 -6.83 0.45
CA PHE A 274 2.60 -6.74 0.78
C PHE A 274 3.30 -8.10 0.75
N ALA A 275 2.69 -9.12 1.37
CA ALA A 275 3.23 -10.48 1.37
C ALA A 275 3.31 -11.08 -0.05
N ALA A 276 2.28 -10.86 -0.89
CA ALA A 276 2.30 -11.30 -2.28
C ALA A 276 3.44 -10.64 -3.06
N ARG A 277 3.61 -9.33 -2.93
CA ARG A 277 4.73 -8.57 -3.53
C ARG A 277 6.08 -9.09 -3.02
N TYR A 278 6.21 -9.32 -1.72
CA TYR A 278 7.42 -9.85 -1.10
C TYR A 278 7.77 -11.25 -1.61
N LEU A 279 6.79 -12.06 -1.95
CA LEU A 279 6.97 -13.37 -2.60
C LEU A 279 7.22 -13.30 -4.11
N GLY A 280 7.15 -12.11 -4.73
CA GLY A 280 7.39 -11.90 -6.15
C GLY A 280 6.17 -12.06 -7.05
N TYR A 281 4.96 -12.11 -6.52
CA TYR A 281 3.75 -12.14 -7.33
C TYR A 281 3.45 -10.75 -7.94
N ASP A 282 2.86 -10.74 -9.14
CA ASP A 282 2.15 -9.58 -9.67
C ASP A 282 0.88 -9.40 -8.82
N ALA A 283 0.89 -8.42 -7.92
CA ALA A 283 -0.18 -8.24 -6.95
C ALA A 283 -0.82 -6.87 -7.07
N ARG A 284 -2.15 -6.86 -6.91
CA ARG A 284 -2.98 -5.66 -6.83
C ARG A 284 -3.82 -5.70 -5.56
N MET A 285 -4.20 -4.54 -5.07
CA MET A 285 -5.14 -4.42 -3.95
C MET A 285 -6.43 -3.76 -4.44
N TYR A 286 -7.57 -4.41 -4.20
CA TYR A 286 -8.88 -3.84 -4.48
C TYR A 286 -9.24 -2.85 -3.37
N ASP A 287 -9.13 -1.56 -3.67
CA ASP A 287 -9.20 -0.49 -2.66
C ASP A 287 -10.59 -0.36 -2.03
N GLY A 288 -11.65 -0.27 -2.82
CA GLY A 288 -13.02 -0.23 -2.31
C GLY A 288 -13.46 -1.47 -1.56
N SER A 289 -12.80 -2.61 -1.80
CA SER A 289 -12.96 -3.86 -1.03
C SER A 289 -14.42 -4.32 -0.91
N TRP A 290 -14.76 -4.97 0.21
CA TRP A 290 -16.12 -5.47 0.45
C TRP A 290 -17.12 -4.34 0.67
N ASP A 291 -16.68 -3.20 1.18
CA ASP A 291 -17.53 -2.04 1.39
C ASP A 291 -18.13 -1.55 0.07
N GLU A 292 -17.30 -1.39 -0.96
CA GLU A 292 -17.76 -1.06 -2.30
C GLU A 292 -18.55 -2.22 -2.93
N TRP A 293 -17.98 -3.45 -2.92
CA TRP A 293 -18.61 -4.59 -3.58
C TRP A 293 -20.00 -4.91 -3.04
N SER A 294 -20.17 -4.90 -1.72
CA SER A 294 -21.43 -5.24 -1.07
C SER A 294 -22.50 -4.17 -1.22
N ALA A 295 -22.12 -2.92 -1.49
CA ALA A 295 -23.05 -1.81 -1.77
C ALA A 295 -23.71 -1.92 -3.15
N HIS A 296 -23.18 -2.77 -4.05
CA HIS A 296 -23.69 -2.99 -5.40
C HIS A 296 -24.56 -4.27 -5.47
N PRO A 297 -25.90 -4.18 -5.37
CA PRO A 297 -26.78 -5.35 -5.33
C PRO A 297 -26.73 -6.20 -6.61
N GLU A 298 -26.35 -5.61 -7.74
CA GLU A 298 -26.20 -6.29 -9.02
C GLU A 298 -24.91 -7.14 -9.11
N LEU A 299 -23.95 -6.96 -8.20
CA LEU A 299 -22.75 -7.76 -8.19
C LEU A 299 -22.99 -9.10 -7.48
N PRO A 300 -22.39 -10.21 -8.00
CA PRO A 300 -22.58 -11.53 -7.42
C PRO A 300 -21.86 -11.66 -6.07
N VAL A 301 -22.46 -12.47 -5.19
CA VAL A 301 -21.87 -12.84 -3.89
C VAL A 301 -21.96 -14.34 -3.73
N GLU A 302 -20.94 -14.94 -3.17
CA GLU A 302 -20.88 -16.36 -2.80
C GLU A 302 -20.86 -16.51 -1.28
N VAL A 303 -21.58 -17.52 -0.79
CA VAL A 303 -21.59 -17.90 0.62
C VAL A 303 -21.09 -19.34 0.68
N SER A 304 -20.03 -19.58 1.45
CA SER A 304 -19.52 -20.94 1.62
C SER A 304 -20.35 -21.68 2.66
N THR A 305 -21.06 -22.69 2.24
CA THR A 305 -21.59 -23.70 3.18
C THR A 305 -20.47 -24.61 3.60
N LYS A 306 -20.15 -24.65 4.91
CA LYS A 306 -19.30 -25.70 5.46
C LYS A 306 -19.98 -27.03 5.36
#